data_862baf86045c0efd6d9c68658d18c286
#
_entry.id   862baf86045c0efd6d9c68658d18c286
#
_cell.length_a   1.000
_cell.length_b   1.000
_cell.length_c   1.000
_cell.angle_alpha   90.00
_cell.angle_beta   90.00
_cell.angle_gamma   90.00
#
_symmetry.space_group_name_H-M   'P 1'
#
loop_
_entity.id
_entity.type
_entity.pdbx_description
1 polymer ?
#
loop_
_entity_poly.entity_id
_entity_poly.type
_entity_poly.pdbx_seq_one_letter_code
_entity_poly.pdbx_strand_id
1 'polypeptide(L)' 'MKQYEYKCVFIWGMGEATTRRLNEYGREGWELIEVFWCWHYFKRDLQN' A
#
# COMPACT_ATOMS: atom_id res chain seq x y z
N MET A 1 -3.89 -12.43 19.30
CA MET A 1 -4.74 -11.78 18.31
C MET A 1 -3.86 -11.05 17.29
N LYS A 2 -4.15 -11.23 16.02
CA LYS A 2 -3.40 -10.57 14.97
C LYS A 2 -3.72 -9.07 14.94
N GLN A 3 -2.72 -8.28 14.70
CA GLN A 3 -2.88 -6.85 14.59
C GLN A 3 -2.26 -6.37 13.28
N TYR A 4 -2.83 -5.31 12.72
CA TYR A 4 -2.39 -4.76 11.47
C TYR A 4 -2.18 -3.26 11.59
N GLU A 5 -1.28 -2.78 10.78
CA GLU A 5 -1.03 -1.37 10.62
C GLU A 5 -1.61 -0.95 9.29
N TYR A 6 -2.28 0.20 9.23
CA TYR A 6 -2.93 0.66 8.00
C TYR A 6 -2.32 1.95 7.53
N LYS A 7 -2.33 2.13 6.22
CA LYS A 7 -1.76 3.32 5.59
C LYS A 7 -2.61 3.70 4.39
N CYS A 8 -2.85 5.00 4.21
CA CYS A 8 -3.56 5.53 3.06
C CYS A 8 -2.64 6.50 2.35
N VAL A 9 -2.39 6.28 1.06
CA VAL A 9 -1.44 7.07 0.30
C VAL A 9 -2.09 7.57 -0.98
N PHE A 10 -1.91 8.85 -1.28
CA PHE A 10 -2.34 9.42 -2.54
C PHE A 10 -1.25 9.21 -3.57
N ILE A 11 -1.54 8.44 -4.61
CA ILE A 11 -0.59 8.19 -5.68
C ILE A 11 -1.18 8.70 -6.97
N TRP A 12 -0.56 9.72 -7.54
CA TRP A 12 -0.97 10.29 -8.81
C TRP A 12 -0.11 9.70 -9.92
N GLY A 13 -0.78 9.22 -10.97
CA GLY A 13 -0.06 8.64 -12.08
C GLY A 13 -0.72 7.36 -12.52
N MET A 14 -0.18 6.77 -13.59
CA MET A 14 -0.74 5.55 -14.16
C MET A 14 0.39 4.65 -14.63
N GLY A 15 0.04 3.37 -14.79
CA GLY A 15 0.95 2.41 -15.40
C GLY A 15 2.21 2.20 -14.57
N GLU A 16 3.35 2.38 -15.23
CA GLU A 16 4.63 2.03 -14.63
C GLU A 16 4.96 2.89 -13.41
N ALA A 17 4.57 4.16 -13.42
CA ALA A 17 4.87 5.02 -12.29
C ALA A 17 4.16 4.51 -11.04
N THR A 18 2.89 4.17 -11.18
CA THR A 18 2.13 3.64 -10.05
C THR A 18 2.69 2.29 -9.62
N THR A 19 3.00 1.42 -10.59
CA THR A 19 3.52 0.10 -10.29
C THR A 19 4.80 0.20 -9.47
N ARG A 20 5.68 1.13 -9.86
CA ARG A 20 6.94 1.30 -9.14
C ARG A 20 6.69 1.69 -7.68
N ARG A 21 5.77 2.62 -7.46
CA ARG A 21 5.45 3.04 -6.10
C ARG A 21 4.86 1.89 -5.29
N LEU A 22 3.96 1.13 -5.90
CA LEU A 22 3.36 -0.01 -5.21
C LEU A 22 4.40 -1.06 -4.85
N ASN A 23 5.35 -1.30 -5.74
CA ASN A 23 6.39 -2.28 -5.46
C ASN A 23 7.31 -1.83 -4.33
N GLU A 24 7.57 -0.53 -4.22
CA GLU A 24 8.36 -0.01 -3.12
C GLU A 24 7.66 -0.25 -1.79
N TYR A 25 6.36 -0.01 -1.73
CA TYR A 25 5.61 -0.28 -0.51
C TYR A 25 5.57 -1.78 -0.22
N GLY A 26 5.43 -2.59 -1.25
CA GLY A 26 5.42 -4.03 -1.07
C GLY A 26 6.71 -4.56 -0.46
N ARG A 27 7.85 -3.97 -0.85
CA ARG A 27 9.13 -4.38 -0.30
C ARG A 27 9.25 -4.03 1.18
N GLU A 28 8.45 -3.08 1.64
CA GLU A 28 8.42 -2.72 3.06
C GLU A 28 7.39 -3.54 3.83
N GLY A 29 6.77 -4.51 3.18
CA GLY A 29 5.80 -5.37 3.84
C GLY A 29 4.37 -4.93 3.74
N TRP A 30 4.10 -3.88 2.97
CA TRP A 30 2.75 -3.37 2.82
C TRP A 30 1.98 -4.18 1.78
N GLU A 31 0.72 -4.42 2.07
CA GLU A 31 -0.19 -5.11 1.15
C GLU A 31 -1.29 -4.15 0.73
N LEU A 32 -1.48 -3.99 -0.58
CA LEU A 32 -2.54 -3.14 -1.12
C LEU A 32 -3.87 -3.87 -0.97
N ILE A 33 -4.83 -3.23 -0.30
CA ILE A 33 -6.12 -3.88 -0.06
C ILE A 33 -7.26 -3.19 -0.79
N GLU A 34 -7.10 -1.91 -1.15
CA GLU A 34 -8.19 -1.19 -1.78
C GLU A 34 -7.64 0.03 -2.47
N VAL A 35 -8.29 0.42 -3.59
CA VAL A 35 -7.98 1.65 -4.31
C VAL A 35 -9.28 2.39 -4.56
N PHE A 36 -9.30 3.66 -4.19
CA PHE A 36 -10.43 4.53 -4.48
C PHE A 36 -9.87 5.78 -5.16
N TRP A 37 -10.12 5.92 -6.45
CA TRP A 37 -9.55 6.98 -7.28
C TRP A 37 -8.03 6.93 -7.21
N CYS A 38 -7.39 7.92 -6.60
CA CYS A 38 -5.94 7.92 -6.42
C CYS A 38 -5.51 7.56 -5.02
N TRP A 39 -6.47 7.23 -4.16
CA TRP A 39 -6.16 6.86 -2.79
C TRP A 39 -5.93 5.36 -2.71
N HIS A 40 -4.77 4.98 -2.22
CA HIS A 40 -4.39 3.58 -2.11
C HIS A 40 -4.30 3.21 -0.64
N TYR A 41 -5.00 2.16 -0.26
CA TYR A 41 -5.08 1.71 1.13
C TYR A 41 -4.27 0.44 1.29
N PHE A 42 -3.39 0.45 2.28
CA PHE A 42 -2.49 -0.66 2.54
C PHE A 42 -2.64 -1.14 3.96
N LYS A 43 -2.25 -2.37 4.19
CA LYS A 43 -2.12 -2.89 5.55
C LYS A 43 -0.83 -3.68 5.65
N ARG A 44 -0.37 -3.85 6.87
CA ARG A 44 0.85 -4.59 7.15
C ARG A 44 0.72 -5.25 8.50
N ASP A 45 1.21 -6.49 8.62
CA ASP A 45 1.24 -7.19 9.88
C ASP A 45 2.09 -6.44 10.89
N LEU A 46 1.57 -6.34 12.12
CA LEU A 46 2.32 -5.73 13.21
C LEU A 46 3.08 -6.77 14.02
N GLN A 47 3.55 -7.79 13.37
CA GLN A 47 4.31 -8.82 14.07
C GLN A 47 5.71 -8.37 14.34
N ASN A 48 6.18 -8.73 15.50
CA ASN A 48 7.56 -8.44 15.89
C ASN A 48 8.42 -9.66 15.78
#